data_31b2961a15412d101a43f57eadf6e94b
#
_entry.id   31b2961a15412d101a43f57eadf6e94b
#
_cell.length_a   1.000
_cell.length_b   1.000
_cell.length_c   1.000
_cell.angle_alpha   90.00
_cell.angle_beta   90.00
_cell.angle_gamma   90.00
#
_symmetry.space_group_name_H-M   'P 1'
#
loop_
_entity.id
_entity.type
_entity.pdbx_description
1 polymer ?
#
loop_
_entity_poly.entity_id
_entity_poly.type
_entity_poly.pdbx_seq_one_letter_code
_entity_poly.pdbx_strand_id
1 'polypeptide(L)'
;MEQASLQGDTAILRILKNMGGRFTFTNPELNVAKALTHGLKIDATDCPDLVPVLTVLAAVSQGHTEIINAGRLRLKECDRLAAIAAELKKLGAHITERQEGLSIDGVESLTGGKVTSWHDHRIAMSLAIASIKCTQPLLIEDTECVEKSYPTFWQDFAKVGGHYE
;
A
#
# COMPACT_ATOMS: atom_id res chain seq x y z
N MET A 1 8.24 26.93 -12.30
CA MET A 1 8.04 25.63 -12.98
C MET A 1 8.75 24.57 -12.15
N GLU A 2 8.00 23.81 -11.37
CA GLU A 2 8.57 22.67 -10.63
C GLU A 2 9.02 21.63 -11.66
N GLN A 3 10.29 21.21 -11.56
CA GLN A 3 10.75 20.01 -12.24
C GLN A 3 9.92 18.85 -11.72
N ALA A 4 9.01 18.32 -12.55
CA ALA A 4 8.31 17.08 -12.25
C ALA A 4 9.38 16.02 -11.95
N SER A 5 9.40 15.49 -10.72
CA SER A 5 10.29 14.39 -10.37
C SER A 5 10.09 13.26 -11.36
N LEU A 6 11.19 12.78 -11.97
CA LEU A 6 11.19 11.65 -12.90
C LEU A 6 10.99 10.30 -12.19
N GLN A 7 10.81 10.30 -10.87
CA GLN A 7 10.57 9.09 -10.09
C GLN A 7 9.13 8.60 -10.29
N GLY A 8 8.99 7.33 -10.66
CA GLY A 8 7.68 6.68 -10.86
C GLY A 8 6.74 6.80 -9.64
N ASP A 9 7.31 6.94 -8.43
CA ASP A 9 6.56 7.05 -7.18
C ASP A 9 5.71 8.34 -7.07
N THR A 10 6.00 9.38 -7.85
CA THR A 10 5.12 10.56 -7.94
C THR A 10 3.74 10.25 -8.52
N ALA A 11 3.58 9.12 -9.21
CA ALA A 11 2.30 8.62 -9.71
C ALA A 11 1.27 8.44 -8.58
N ILE A 12 1.72 8.25 -7.31
CA ILE A 12 0.84 8.07 -6.16
C ILE A 12 -0.19 9.18 -6.04
N LEU A 13 0.20 10.44 -6.22
CA LEU A 13 -0.70 11.59 -6.08
C LEU A 13 -1.83 11.56 -7.13
N ARG A 14 -1.51 11.23 -8.37
CA ARG A 14 -2.48 11.09 -9.44
C ARG A 14 -3.43 9.91 -9.18
N ILE A 15 -2.90 8.78 -8.76
CA ILE A 15 -3.69 7.57 -8.46
C ILE A 15 -4.64 7.86 -7.29
N LEU A 16 -4.14 8.43 -6.18
CA LEU A 16 -4.96 8.80 -5.03
C LEU A 16 -6.10 9.76 -5.42
N LYS A 17 -5.81 10.79 -6.23
CA LYS A 17 -6.82 11.72 -6.72
C LYS A 17 -7.89 11.02 -7.54
N ASN A 18 -7.50 10.12 -8.44
CA ASN A 18 -8.43 9.36 -9.28
C ASN A 18 -9.27 8.37 -8.47
N MET A 19 -8.75 7.85 -7.35
CA MET A 19 -9.49 7.03 -6.40
C MET A 19 -10.44 7.86 -5.50
N GLY A 20 -10.46 9.19 -5.61
CA GLY A 20 -11.30 10.06 -4.79
C GLY A 20 -10.63 10.66 -3.56
N GLY A 21 -9.32 10.47 -3.41
CA GLY A 21 -8.55 11.07 -2.32
C GLY A 21 -8.60 12.59 -2.34
N ARG A 22 -8.70 13.21 -1.16
CA ARG A 22 -8.74 14.65 -0.97
C ARG A 22 -7.45 15.15 -0.38
N PHE A 23 -6.69 15.89 -1.15
CA PHE A 23 -5.48 16.54 -0.67
C PHE A 23 -5.21 17.83 -1.45
N THR A 24 -4.50 18.77 -0.81
CA THR A 24 -4.00 20.00 -1.43
C THR A 24 -2.53 20.13 -1.12
N PHE A 25 -1.77 20.51 -2.13
CA PHE A 25 -0.34 20.75 -1.99
C PHE A 25 -0.09 22.26 -1.99
N THR A 26 0.37 22.77 -0.85
CA THR A 26 0.84 24.15 -0.68
C THR A 26 2.29 24.05 -0.27
N ASN A 27 3.19 24.25 -1.24
CA ASN A 27 4.64 24.04 -1.03
C ASN A 27 5.15 24.80 0.23
N PRO A 28 5.75 24.11 1.23
CA PRO A 28 6.16 22.68 1.22
C PRO A 28 5.13 21.69 1.81
N GLU A 29 3.92 22.09 2.12
CA GLU A 29 2.95 21.33 2.90
C GLU A 29 2.00 20.51 2.02
N LEU A 30 1.75 19.26 2.43
CA LEU A 30 0.70 18.41 1.90
C LEU A 30 -0.43 18.29 2.93
N ASN A 31 -1.58 18.89 2.63
CA ASN A 31 -2.77 18.78 3.45
C ASN A 31 -3.65 17.65 2.93
N VAL A 32 -3.95 16.67 3.78
CA VAL A 32 -4.77 15.50 3.45
C VAL A 32 -6.04 15.51 4.28
N ALA A 33 -7.17 15.27 3.65
CA ALA A 33 -8.46 15.16 4.33
C ALA A 33 -9.03 13.75 4.18
N LYS A 34 -9.79 13.31 5.18
CA LYS A 34 -10.51 12.04 5.11
C LYS A 34 -11.45 12.03 3.90
N ALA A 35 -11.40 10.96 3.12
CA ALA A 35 -12.24 10.76 1.94
C ALA A 35 -12.61 9.29 1.79
N LEU A 36 -13.74 9.04 1.13
CA LEU A 36 -14.06 7.71 0.61
C LEU A 36 -13.30 7.51 -0.70
N THR A 37 -12.59 6.41 -0.79
CA THR A 37 -11.88 6.02 -2.02
C THR A 37 -12.65 4.93 -2.76
N HIS A 38 -12.46 4.91 -4.07
CA HIS A 38 -13.14 3.98 -4.98
C HIS A 38 -12.14 3.17 -5.78
N GLY A 39 -12.56 1.97 -6.17
CA GLY A 39 -11.77 1.10 -7.03
C GLY A 39 -11.42 1.76 -8.37
N LEU A 40 -10.27 1.38 -8.91
CA LEU A 40 -9.70 1.94 -10.12
C LEU A 40 -8.89 0.87 -10.87
N LYS A 41 -8.84 0.97 -12.20
CA LYS A 41 -7.84 0.23 -12.97
C LYS A 41 -6.51 0.97 -12.94
N ILE A 42 -5.47 0.32 -12.38
CA ILE A 42 -4.13 0.89 -12.15
C ILE A 42 -3.13 0.16 -13.03
N ASP A 43 -2.49 0.88 -13.93
CA ASP A 43 -1.35 0.39 -14.69
C ASP A 43 -0.06 0.65 -13.90
N ALA A 44 0.62 -0.43 -13.51
CA ALA A 44 1.82 -0.38 -12.68
C ALA A 44 3.13 -0.34 -13.49
N THR A 45 3.06 -0.21 -14.81
CA THR A 45 4.25 -0.23 -15.70
C THR A 45 5.34 0.72 -15.20
N ASP A 46 4.97 1.97 -14.88
CA ASP A 46 5.93 3.01 -14.49
C ASP A 46 6.05 3.22 -12.97
N CYS A 47 5.22 2.55 -12.17
CA CYS A 47 5.19 2.70 -10.71
C CYS A 47 5.03 1.38 -9.94
N PRO A 48 5.79 0.33 -10.28
CA PRO A 48 5.60 -1.00 -9.68
C PRO A 48 5.82 -1.00 -8.17
N ASP A 49 6.73 -0.19 -7.70
CA ASP A 49 7.08 -0.14 -6.27
C ASP A 49 5.95 0.45 -5.40
N LEU A 50 4.95 1.09 -5.99
CA LEU A 50 3.73 1.52 -5.30
C LEU A 50 2.69 0.39 -5.15
N VAL A 51 2.81 -0.72 -5.87
CA VAL A 51 1.78 -1.78 -5.88
C VAL A 51 1.46 -2.31 -4.49
N PRO A 52 2.41 -2.62 -3.59
CA PRO A 52 2.05 -3.10 -2.27
C PRO A 52 1.13 -2.16 -1.49
N VAL A 53 1.47 -0.88 -1.38
CA VAL A 53 0.65 0.10 -0.65
C VAL A 53 -0.66 0.43 -1.38
N LEU A 54 -0.67 0.43 -2.71
CA LEU A 54 -1.90 0.61 -3.50
C LEU A 54 -2.85 -0.58 -3.35
N THR A 55 -2.32 -1.80 -3.15
CA THR A 55 -3.12 -2.99 -2.85
C THR A 55 -3.82 -2.84 -1.49
N VAL A 56 -3.13 -2.31 -0.48
CA VAL A 56 -3.73 -2.01 0.82
C VAL A 56 -4.87 -0.99 0.67
N LEU A 57 -4.62 0.11 -0.05
CA LEU A 57 -5.66 1.12 -0.28
C LEU A 57 -6.85 0.53 -1.04
N ALA A 58 -6.60 -0.24 -2.10
CA ALA A 58 -7.64 -0.89 -2.89
C ALA A 58 -8.48 -1.86 -2.04
N ALA A 59 -7.83 -2.63 -1.15
CA ALA A 59 -8.50 -3.59 -0.28
C ALA A 59 -9.54 -2.95 0.66
N VAL A 60 -9.42 -1.65 0.94
CA VAL A 60 -10.35 -0.89 1.82
C VAL A 60 -11.08 0.24 1.09
N SER A 61 -11.03 0.27 -0.24
CA SER A 61 -11.76 1.20 -1.09
C SER A 61 -13.07 0.59 -1.58
N GLN A 62 -14.07 1.41 -1.87
CA GLN A 62 -15.35 0.91 -2.40
C GLN A 62 -15.20 0.37 -3.84
N GLY A 63 -15.82 -0.76 -4.11
CA GLY A 63 -15.87 -1.36 -5.45
C GLY A 63 -14.63 -2.18 -5.79
N HIS A 64 -14.33 -2.26 -7.08
CA HIS A 64 -13.34 -3.17 -7.64
C HIS A 64 -12.11 -2.42 -8.15
N THR A 65 -10.91 -2.96 -7.87
CA THR A 65 -9.63 -2.46 -8.41
C THR A 65 -8.93 -3.55 -9.20
N GLU A 66 -8.44 -3.22 -10.37
CA GLU A 66 -7.49 -4.04 -11.13
C GLU A 66 -6.11 -3.36 -11.15
N ILE A 67 -5.09 -4.07 -10.67
CA ILE A 67 -3.68 -3.67 -10.86
C ILE A 67 -3.13 -4.54 -11.98
N ILE A 68 -2.62 -3.92 -13.02
CA ILE A 68 -2.10 -4.59 -14.23
C ILE A 68 -0.64 -4.22 -14.50
N ASN A 69 0.03 -5.00 -15.35
CA ASN A 69 1.42 -4.78 -15.79
C ASN A 69 2.43 -4.75 -14.62
N ALA A 70 2.16 -5.55 -13.58
CA ALA A 70 2.96 -5.62 -12.36
C ALA A 70 3.84 -6.88 -12.27
N GLY A 71 3.92 -7.71 -13.31
CA GLY A 71 4.59 -9.03 -13.29
C GLY A 71 6.07 -8.97 -12.87
N ARG A 72 6.77 -7.88 -13.19
CA ARG A 72 8.16 -7.68 -12.75
C ARG A 72 8.35 -7.65 -11.23
N LEU A 73 7.28 -7.45 -10.45
CA LEU A 73 7.33 -7.49 -8.99
C LEU A 73 7.58 -8.90 -8.43
N ARG A 74 7.40 -9.92 -9.23
CA ARG A 74 7.73 -11.30 -8.85
C ARG A 74 9.23 -11.58 -8.74
N LEU A 75 10.04 -10.69 -9.32
CA LEU A 75 11.51 -10.79 -9.39
C LEU A 75 12.20 -9.75 -8.49
N LYS A 76 11.50 -9.23 -7.48
CA LYS A 76 12.05 -8.29 -6.49
C LYS A 76 12.64 -9.04 -5.30
N GLU A 77 12.81 -8.38 -4.14
CA GLU A 77 13.33 -8.97 -2.90
C GLU A 77 12.56 -10.23 -2.48
N CYS A 78 11.26 -10.23 -2.75
CA CYS A 78 10.37 -11.39 -2.73
C CYS A 78 9.41 -11.32 -3.92
N ASP A 79 8.57 -12.34 -4.14
CA ASP A 79 7.41 -12.19 -5.02
C ASP A 79 6.39 -11.26 -4.34
N ARG A 80 6.51 -9.95 -4.62
CA ARG A 80 5.68 -8.92 -3.98
C ARG A 80 4.19 -9.06 -4.27
N LEU A 81 3.81 -9.60 -5.45
CA LEU A 81 2.40 -9.85 -5.76
C LEU A 81 1.84 -10.96 -4.89
N ALA A 82 2.55 -12.08 -4.80
CA ALA A 82 2.17 -13.19 -3.94
C ALA A 82 2.17 -12.77 -2.46
N ALA A 83 3.22 -12.08 -2.01
CA ALA A 83 3.38 -11.65 -0.62
C ALA A 83 2.22 -10.77 -0.17
N ILE A 84 1.97 -9.63 -0.85
CA ILE A 84 0.92 -8.70 -0.41
C ILE A 84 -0.47 -9.33 -0.51
N ALA A 85 -0.74 -10.15 -1.54
CA ALA A 85 -2.00 -10.84 -1.68
C ALA A 85 -2.23 -11.88 -0.56
N ALA A 86 -1.20 -12.68 -0.24
CA ALA A 86 -1.29 -13.70 0.81
C ALA A 86 -1.51 -13.06 2.19
N GLU A 87 -0.74 -12.01 2.52
CA GLU A 87 -0.80 -11.40 3.84
C GLU A 87 -2.12 -10.62 4.05
N LEU A 88 -2.59 -9.87 3.07
CA LEU A 88 -3.87 -9.17 3.20
C LEU A 88 -5.08 -10.12 3.21
N LYS A 89 -5.02 -11.28 2.53
CA LYS A 89 -6.06 -12.32 2.64
C LYS A 89 -6.20 -12.86 4.05
N LYS A 90 -5.10 -13.03 4.80
CA LYS A 90 -5.15 -13.42 6.22
C LYS A 90 -5.93 -12.41 7.06
N LEU A 91 -5.94 -11.14 6.62
CA LEU A 91 -6.66 -10.06 7.27
C LEU A 91 -8.10 -9.86 6.74
N GLY A 92 -8.59 -10.78 5.90
CA GLY A 92 -9.96 -10.74 5.38
C GLY A 92 -10.14 -9.94 4.08
N ALA A 93 -9.06 -9.51 3.42
CA ALA A 93 -9.17 -8.85 2.13
C ALA A 93 -9.56 -9.81 1.00
N HIS A 94 -10.36 -9.34 0.06
CA HIS A 94 -10.78 -10.09 -1.12
C HIS A 94 -9.86 -9.79 -2.31
N ILE A 95 -8.82 -10.59 -2.47
CA ILE A 95 -7.79 -10.39 -3.50
C ILE A 95 -7.67 -11.67 -4.33
N THR A 96 -7.67 -11.52 -5.64
CA THR A 96 -7.31 -12.59 -6.59
C THR A 96 -5.99 -12.22 -7.25
N GLU A 97 -4.99 -13.06 -7.04
CA GLU A 97 -3.70 -12.94 -7.71
C GLU A 97 -3.81 -13.35 -9.18
N ARG A 98 -3.21 -12.56 -10.08
CA ARG A 98 -3.07 -12.80 -11.51
C ARG A 98 -1.60 -12.89 -11.87
N GLN A 99 -1.27 -13.44 -13.03
CA GLN A 99 0.12 -13.55 -13.48
C GLN A 99 0.83 -12.19 -13.52
N GLU A 100 0.15 -11.17 -14.05
CA GLU A 100 0.67 -9.82 -14.27
C GLU A 100 0.06 -8.76 -13.34
N GLY A 101 -0.58 -9.16 -12.22
CA GLY A 101 -1.22 -8.18 -11.34
C GLY A 101 -2.16 -8.76 -10.31
N LEU A 102 -3.07 -7.92 -9.83
CA LEU A 102 -4.03 -8.25 -8.77
C LEU A 102 -5.43 -7.74 -9.14
N SER A 103 -6.44 -8.50 -8.71
CA SER A 103 -7.85 -8.16 -8.80
C SER A 103 -8.39 -8.09 -7.37
N ILE A 104 -8.94 -6.96 -6.94
CA ILE A 104 -9.21 -6.65 -5.54
C ILE A 104 -10.64 -6.12 -5.42
N ASP A 105 -11.45 -6.75 -4.57
CA ASP A 105 -12.74 -6.22 -4.17
C ASP A 105 -12.62 -5.63 -2.77
N GLY A 106 -13.00 -4.36 -2.62
CA GLY A 106 -12.82 -3.64 -1.37
C GLY A 106 -13.74 -4.14 -0.25
N VAL A 107 -13.20 -4.12 0.97
CA VAL A 107 -13.95 -4.42 2.21
C VAL A 107 -14.00 -3.18 3.11
N GLU A 108 -14.93 -3.14 4.04
CA GLU A 108 -15.09 -1.99 4.96
C GLU A 108 -13.93 -1.90 5.95
N SER A 109 -13.44 -3.04 6.43
CA SER A 109 -12.34 -3.13 7.40
C SER A 109 -11.59 -4.45 7.25
N LEU A 110 -10.38 -4.49 7.77
CA LEU A 110 -9.55 -5.68 7.91
C LEU A 110 -9.67 -6.22 9.35
N THR A 111 -9.40 -7.51 9.54
CA THR A 111 -9.59 -8.15 10.86
C THR A 111 -8.43 -7.87 11.82
N GLY A 112 -7.21 -7.76 11.32
CA GLY A 112 -5.99 -7.84 12.13
C GLY A 112 -5.51 -9.28 12.29
N GLY A 113 -4.46 -9.50 13.09
CA GLY A 113 -3.87 -10.82 13.32
C GLY A 113 -2.37 -10.84 13.08
N LYS A 114 -1.84 -11.99 12.62
CA LYS A 114 -0.40 -12.19 12.42
C LYS A 114 -0.06 -12.31 10.93
N VAL A 115 0.92 -11.52 10.48
CA VAL A 115 1.43 -11.44 9.12
C VAL A 115 2.95 -11.37 9.10
N THR A 116 3.58 -11.61 7.95
CA THR A 116 5.04 -11.49 7.79
C THR A 116 5.38 -10.52 6.66
N SER A 117 6.50 -9.85 6.79
CA SER A 117 7.02 -8.92 5.79
C SER A 117 7.64 -9.61 4.56
N TRP A 118 7.85 -10.93 4.61
CA TRP A 118 8.63 -11.66 3.61
C TRP A 118 10.05 -11.11 3.44
N HIS A 119 10.60 -10.51 4.50
CA HIS A 119 11.89 -9.80 4.51
C HIS A 119 11.98 -8.65 3.49
N ASP A 120 10.84 -8.12 3.05
CA ASP A 120 10.73 -7.01 2.11
C ASP A 120 10.17 -5.76 2.80
N HIS A 121 10.96 -4.68 2.78
CA HIS A 121 10.61 -3.42 3.42
C HIS A 121 9.30 -2.81 2.90
N ARG A 122 8.98 -2.97 1.61
CA ARG A 122 7.74 -2.44 1.03
C ARG A 122 6.52 -3.22 1.50
N ILE A 123 6.66 -4.53 1.70
CA ILE A 123 5.60 -5.36 2.29
C ILE A 123 5.41 -4.97 3.75
N ALA A 124 6.48 -4.88 4.55
CA ALA A 124 6.40 -4.47 5.96
C ALA A 124 5.70 -3.12 6.14
N MET A 125 6.15 -2.08 5.40
CA MET A 125 5.56 -0.75 5.48
C MET A 125 4.10 -0.72 5.00
N SER A 126 3.75 -1.48 3.96
CA SER A 126 2.37 -1.57 3.48
C SER A 126 1.45 -2.24 4.50
N LEU A 127 1.91 -3.29 5.17
CA LEU A 127 1.16 -3.93 6.25
C LEU A 127 1.00 -3.02 7.47
N ALA A 128 2.02 -2.21 7.79
CA ALA A 128 1.89 -1.17 8.82
C ALA A 128 0.78 -0.16 8.49
N ILE A 129 0.68 0.27 7.22
CA ILE A 129 -0.44 1.13 6.77
C ILE A 129 -1.77 0.39 6.83
N ALA A 130 -1.81 -0.91 6.52
CA ALA A 130 -3.03 -1.71 6.60
C ALA A 130 -3.59 -1.78 8.04
N SER A 131 -2.72 -1.72 9.07
CA SER A 131 -3.14 -1.76 10.47
C SER A 131 -4.14 -0.66 10.85
N ILE A 132 -4.11 0.49 10.17
CA ILE A 132 -5.01 1.64 10.38
C ILE A 132 -6.48 1.24 10.11
N LYS A 133 -6.71 0.22 9.31
CA LYS A 133 -8.04 -0.28 8.94
C LYS A 133 -8.37 -1.63 9.59
N CYS A 134 -7.49 -2.13 10.45
CA CYS A 134 -7.72 -3.35 11.20
C CYS A 134 -8.64 -3.10 12.42
N THR A 135 -9.54 -4.05 12.70
CA THR A 135 -10.43 -4.03 13.87
C THR A 135 -9.75 -4.61 15.12
N GLN A 136 -8.65 -5.33 14.95
CA GLN A 136 -7.83 -5.92 15.99
C GLN A 136 -6.35 -5.60 15.77
N PRO A 137 -5.48 -5.71 16.76
CA PRO A 137 -4.05 -5.51 16.61
C PRO A 137 -3.45 -6.37 15.49
N LEU A 138 -2.45 -5.83 14.81
CA LEU A 138 -1.71 -6.47 13.76
C LEU A 138 -0.27 -6.73 14.21
N LEU A 139 0.14 -8.01 14.26
CA LEU A 139 1.53 -8.40 14.49
C LEU A 139 2.21 -8.62 13.15
N ILE A 140 3.25 -7.85 12.88
CA ILE A 140 4.07 -7.97 11.66
C ILE A 140 5.43 -8.55 12.03
N GLU A 141 5.78 -9.70 11.47
CA GLU A 141 7.09 -10.33 11.69
C GLU A 141 8.12 -9.81 10.67
N ASP A 142 9.42 -9.93 11.02
CA ASP A 142 10.57 -9.60 10.19
C ASP A 142 10.61 -8.11 9.75
N THR A 143 10.27 -7.22 10.67
CA THR A 143 10.13 -5.77 10.37
C THR A 143 11.46 -5.04 10.26
N GLU A 144 12.57 -5.63 10.69
CA GLU A 144 13.93 -5.07 10.62
C GLU A 144 14.39 -4.82 9.16
N CYS A 145 13.77 -5.48 8.19
CA CYS A 145 14.04 -5.23 6.77
C CYS A 145 13.79 -3.78 6.34
N VAL A 146 12.95 -3.04 7.08
CA VAL A 146 12.63 -1.63 6.82
C VAL A 146 13.85 -0.73 7.00
N GLU A 147 14.75 -1.05 7.93
CA GLU A 147 15.93 -0.25 8.24
C GLU A 147 16.85 -0.03 7.03
N LYS A 148 16.85 -0.97 6.07
CA LYS A 148 17.69 -0.90 4.86
C LYS A 148 17.31 0.25 3.92
N SER A 149 16.04 0.69 3.95
CA SER A 149 15.52 1.69 3.00
C SER A 149 14.92 2.91 3.67
N TYR A 150 14.34 2.75 4.86
CA TYR A 150 13.69 3.82 5.61
C TYR A 150 13.91 3.65 7.12
N PRO A 151 15.10 3.93 7.65
CA PRO A 151 15.44 3.67 9.06
C PRO A 151 14.53 4.37 10.07
N THR A 152 13.95 5.52 9.70
CA THR A 152 13.05 6.29 10.58
C THR A 152 11.57 6.00 10.37
N PHE A 153 11.21 5.00 9.57
CA PHE A 153 9.81 4.72 9.19
C PHE A 153 8.89 4.61 10.40
N TRP A 154 9.25 3.82 11.41
CA TRP A 154 8.40 3.61 12.58
C TRP A 154 8.15 4.89 13.37
N GLN A 155 9.20 5.71 13.50
CA GLN A 155 9.11 7.02 14.15
C GLN A 155 8.20 7.95 13.36
N ASP A 156 8.32 7.97 12.03
CA ASP A 156 7.50 8.81 11.16
C ASP A 156 6.07 8.29 11.08
N PHE A 157 5.86 6.98 11.11
CA PHE A 157 4.55 6.34 11.24
C PHE A 157 3.83 6.79 12.53
N ALA A 158 4.55 6.84 13.66
CA ALA A 158 4.00 7.34 14.92
C ALA A 158 3.65 8.83 14.86
N LYS A 159 4.48 9.68 14.21
CA LYS A 159 4.21 11.12 14.05
C LYS A 159 2.92 11.39 13.29
N VAL A 160 2.53 10.51 12.36
CA VAL A 160 1.26 10.64 11.61
C VAL A 160 0.09 9.92 12.27
N GLY A 161 0.25 9.45 13.52
CA GLY A 161 -0.83 8.87 14.32
C GLY A 161 -0.86 7.34 14.35
N GLY A 162 0.14 6.66 13.78
CA GLY A 162 0.32 5.23 13.95
C GLY A 162 0.80 4.88 15.36
N HIS A 163 0.48 3.66 15.82
CA HIS A 163 0.99 3.13 17.09
C HIS A 163 1.70 1.82 16.83
N TYR A 164 2.85 1.61 17.44
CA TYR A 164 3.62 0.36 17.39
C TYR A 164 4.31 0.09 18.72
N GLU A 165 4.57 -1.18 19.03
CA GLU A 165 5.29 -1.68 20.20
C GLU A 165 6.52 -2.48 19.80
#